data_00f19db110999b5ba3a47f6a9ce5be6f
#
_entry.id   00f19db110999b5ba3a47f6a9ce5be6f
#
_cell.length_a   1.000
_cell.length_b   1.000
_cell.length_c   1.000
_cell.angle_alpha   90.00
_cell.angle_beta   90.00
_cell.angle_gamma   90.00
#
_symmetry.space_group_name_H-M   'P 1'
#
loop_
_entity.id
_entity.type
_entity.pdbx_description
1 polymer ?
#
loop_
_entity_poly.entity_id
_entity_poly.type
_entity_poly.pdbx_seq_one_letter_code
_entity_poly.pdbx_strand_id
1 'polypeptide(L)'
;IMLERKLPIVTTFSALVIQANEKIARAFGIPEWKIEERKKAVADRTRFDGLVRAARAGVPIVFGTDAGSPAVEHDRIVPELGFMVEVGVCPDNMDALRALTARAAVLNGFGDRLGTLEAGKLADMIVVDGKPDHDLSALEKVEMTFIDGKRMH
;
A
#
# COMPACT_ATOMS: atom_id res chain seq x y z
N ILE A 1 -22.08 0.13 -10.43
CA ILE A 1 -22.39 -0.07 -8.99
C ILE A 1 -21.31 0.57 -8.11
N MET A 2 -19.99 0.18 -8.22
CA MET A 2 -18.93 0.72 -7.33
C MET A 2 -18.78 2.24 -7.48
N LEU A 3 -18.69 2.75 -8.71
CA LEU A 3 -18.62 4.19 -8.98
C LEU A 3 -19.86 4.95 -8.49
N GLU A 4 -21.05 4.46 -8.80
CA GLU A 4 -22.30 5.06 -8.37
C GLU A 4 -22.43 5.15 -6.85
N ARG A 5 -21.95 4.12 -6.15
CA ARG A 5 -21.99 4.03 -4.69
C ARG A 5 -20.74 4.57 -4.02
N LYS A 6 -19.77 5.07 -4.79
CA LYS A 6 -18.47 5.56 -4.31
C LYS A 6 -17.73 4.55 -3.42
N LEU A 7 -17.85 3.25 -3.75
CA LEU A 7 -17.19 2.19 -2.99
C LEU A 7 -15.73 2.08 -3.43
N PRO A 8 -14.77 2.20 -2.51
CA PRO A 8 -13.36 1.99 -2.82
C PRO A 8 -13.02 0.50 -2.88
N ILE A 9 -11.86 0.21 -3.48
CA ILE A 9 -11.21 -1.08 -3.40
C ILE A 9 -9.98 -0.91 -2.51
N VAL A 10 -9.89 -1.71 -1.44
CA VAL A 10 -8.68 -1.82 -0.63
C VAL A 10 -7.86 -2.95 -1.20
N THR A 11 -6.63 -2.65 -1.64
CA THR A 11 -5.68 -3.66 -2.09
C THR A 11 -5.05 -4.36 -0.89
N THR A 12 -4.68 -5.63 -1.04
CA THR A 12 -3.97 -6.41 -0.03
C THR A 12 -2.99 -7.36 -0.73
N PHE A 13 -2.16 -6.82 -1.61
CA PHE A 13 -1.19 -7.59 -2.39
C PHE A 13 -0.01 -8.07 -1.55
N SER A 14 0.24 -7.45 -0.38
CA SER A 14 1.40 -7.76 0.45
C SER A 14 1.54 -9.24 0.76
N ALA A 15 0.45 -9.90 1.17
CA ALA A 15 0.46 -11.33 1.43
C ALA A 15 0.85 -12.15 0.18
N LEU A 16 0.42 -11.71 -1.01
CA LEU A 16 0.76 -12.35 -2.27
C LEU A 16 2.25 -12.16 -2.61
N VAL A 17 2.72 -10.90 -2.59
CA VAL A 17 4.06 -10.50 -3.03
C VAL A 17 5.14 -10.97 -2.06
N ILE A 18 4.93 -10.77 -0.76
CA ILE A 18 5.90 -11.15 0.27
C ILE A 18 6.03 -12.68 0.34
N GLN A 19 4.91 -13.40 0.29
CA GLN A 19 4.92 -14.86 0.31
C GLN A 19 5.42 -15.50 -1.01
N ALA A 20 5.50 -14.75 -2.11
CA ALA A 20 6.16 -15.17 -3.34
C ALA A 20 7.70 -15.07 -3.25
N ASN A 21 8.23 -14.30 -2.29
CA ASN A 21 9.67 -14.25 -2.01
C ASN A 21 10.09 -15.48 -1.22
N GLU A 22 10.78 -16.41 -1.89
CA GLU A 22 11.17 -17.72 -1.32
C GLU A 22 11.95 -17.59 -0.01
N LYS A 23 12.91 -16.65 0.06
CA LYS A 23 13.74 -16.45 1.25
C LYS A 23 12.89 -16.06 2.46
N ILE A 24 12.00 -15.09 2.28
CA ILE A 24 11.11 -14.61 3.34
C ILE A 24 10.12 -15.71 3.71
N ALA A 25 9.42 -16.27 2.73
CA ALA A 25 8.38 -17.28 2.95
C ALA A 25 8.89 -18.50 3.71
N ARG A 26 10.08 -19.02 3.33
CA ARG A 26 10.70 -20.15 4.03
C ARG A 26 11.10 -19.83 5.46
N ALA A 27 11.58 -18.60 5.72
CA ALA A 27 11.92 -18.14 7.08
C ALA A 27 10.70 -18.12 8.01
N PHE A 28 9.49 -17.90 7.47
CA PHE A 28 8.24 -17.95 8.20
C PHE A 28 7.53 -19.33 8.14
N GLY A 29 8.20 -20.35 7.63
CA GLY A 29 7.65 -21.71 7.58
C GLY A 29 6.50 -21.91 6.58
N ILE A 30 6.39 -21.06 5.56
CA ILE A 30 5.37 -21.18 4.52
C ILE A 30 5.69 -22.42 3.66
N PRO A 31 4.72 -23.34 3.46
CA PRO A 31 4.94 -24.55 2.67
C PRO A 31 5.33 -24.27 1.21
N GLU A 32 6.19 -25.10 0.64
CA GLU A 32 6.74 -24.91 -0.71
C GLU A 32 5.65 -24.80 -1.79
N TRP A 33 4.59 -25.64 -1.69
CA TRP A 33 3.47 -25.58 -2.64
C TRP A 33 2.78 -24.22 -2.65
N LYS A 34 2.71 -23.56 -1.49
CA LYS A 34 2.09 -22.23 -1.36
C LYS A 34 3.01 -21.14 -1.92
N ILE A 35 4.31 -21.26 -1.72
CA ILE A 35 5.31 -20.35 -2.31
C ILE A 35 5.19 -20.40 -3.84
N GLU A 36 5.17 -21.60 -4.43
CA GLU A 36 5.03 -21.76 -5.88
C GLU A 36 3.68 -21.25 -6.41
N GLU A 37 2.59 -21.45 -5.66
CA GLU A 37 1.28 -20.85 -5.98
C GLU A 37 1.37 -19.31 -6.02
N ARG A 38 1.98 -18.70 -5.00
CA ARG A 38 2.16 -17.24 -4.92
C ARG A 38 3.02 -16.70 -6.04
N LYS A 39 4.13 -17.36 -6.37
CA LYS A 39 5.00 -16.98 -7.50
C LYS A 39 4.22 -16.99 -8.83
N LYS A 40 3.46 -18.03 -9.10
CA LYS A 40 2.60 -18.11 -10.28
C LYS A 40 1.55 -17.01 -10.30
N ALA A 41 0.94 -16.75 -9.15
CA ALA A 41 -0.07 -15.71 -9.00
C ALA A 41 0.47 -14.29 -9.21
N VAL A 42 1.70 -14.01 -8.77
CA VAL A 42 2.38 -12.73 -9.05
C VAL A 42 2.77 -12.62 -10.53
N ALA A 43 3.20 -13.72 -11.15
CA ALA A 43 3.61 -13.73 -12.55
C ALA A 43 2.43 -13.57 -13.53
N ASP A 44 1.26 -14.08 -13.18
CA ASP A 44 0.04 -13.97 -14.00
C ASP A 44 -0.61 -12.59 -13.85
N ARG A 45 -0.18 -11.65 -14.67
CA ARG A 45 -0.66 -10.25 -14.66
C ARG A 45 -2.14 -10.12 -15.07
N THR A 46 -2.68 -11.07 -15.82
CA THR A 46 -4.08 -11.02 -16.28
C THR A 46 -5.09 -11.08 -15.14
N ARG A 47 -4.70 -11.63 -13.99
CA ARG A 47 -5.51 -11.66 -12.77
C ARG A 47 -5.91 -10.26 -12.30
N PHE A 48 -5.09 -9.25 -12.57
CA PHE A 48 -5.27 -7.89 -12.10
C PHE A 48 -6.00 -6.98 -13.11
N ASP A 49 -6.28 -7.47 -14.33
CA ASP A 49 -6.92 -6.70 -15.39
C ASP A 49 -8.26 -6.08 -14.97
N GLY A 50 -9.07 -6.82 -14.22
CA GLY A 50 -10.33 -6.34 -13.70
C GLY A 50 -10.16 -5.18 -12.73
N LEU A 51 -9.14 -5.26 -11.87
CA LEU A 51 -8.79 -4.24 -10.89
C LEU A 51 -8.22 -2.99 -11.57
N VAL A 52 -7.33 -3.18 -12.55
CA VAL A 52 -6.77 -2.09 -13.37
C VAL A 52 -7.87 -1.36 -14.14
N ARG A 53 -8.81 -2.10 -14.74
CA ARG A 53 -9.98 -1.48 -15.40
C ARG A 53 -10.84 -0.69 -14.43
N ALA A 54 -11.06 -1.20 -13.22
CA ALA A 54 -11.84 -0.49 -12.19
C ALA A 54 -11.13 0.80 -11.77
N ALA A 55 -9.80 0.76 -11.53
CA ALA A 55 -8.99 1.93 -11.20
C ALA A 55 -9.05 2.98 -12.32
N ARG A 56 -8.84 2.58 -13.57
CA ARG A 56 -8.92 3.46 -14.75
C ARG A 56 -10.32 4.06 -14.97
N ALA A 57 -11.36 3.35 -14.57
CA ALA A 57 -12.72 3.85 -14.60
C ALA A 57 -13.03 4.84 -13.45
N GLY A 58 -12.08 5.09 -12.53
CA GLY A 58 -12.23 6.05 -11.44
C GLY A 58 -12.73 5.45 -10.12
N VAL A 59 -12.74 4.12 -9.97
CA VAL A 59 -12.99 3.50 -8.66
C VAL A 59 -11.80 3.83 -7.75
N PRO A 60 -12.03 4.43 -6.55
CA PRO A 60 -10.95 4.78 -5.66
C PRO A 60 -10.17 3.53 -5.20
N ILE A 61 -8.87 3.56 -5.38
CA ILE A 61 -7.97 2.52 -4.86
C ILE A 61 -7.38 3.04 -3.56
N VAL A 62 -7.45 2.22 -2.52
CA VAL A 62 -6.95 2.50 -1.17
C VAL A 62 -5.96 1.42 -0.77
N PHE A 63 -4.90 1.82 -0.09
CA PHE A 63 -3.86 0.94 0.43
C PHE A 63 -4.37 0.07 1.57
N GLY A 64 -3.93 -1.19 1.61
CA GLY A 64 -4.05 -2.11 2.73
C GLY A 64 -3.03 -3.24 2.59
N THR A 65 -2.58 -3.84 3.70
CA THR A 65 -1.54 -4.88 3.67
C THR A 65 -2.05 -6.25 4.06
N ASP A 66 -3.15 -6.34 4.81
CA ASP A 66 -3.57 -7.56 5.52
C ASP A 66 -2.46 -8.03 6.50
N ALA A 67 -1.84 -7.05 7.19
CA ALA A 67 -0.79 -7.33 8.17
C ALA A 67 -1.31 -8.23 9.30
N GLY A 68 -0.43 -9.15 9.77
CA GLY A 68 -0.81 -10.26 10.64
C GLY A 68 -0.94 -11.59 9.90
N SER A 69 -1.04 -11.58 8.57
CA SER A 69 -0.83 -12.78 7.75
C SER A 69 0.63 -13.25 7.87
N PRO A 70 0.92 -14.56 7.71
CA PRO A 70 2.30 -15.06 7.80
C PRO A 70 3.25 -14.29 6.87
N ALA A 71 4.35 -13.80 7.42
CA ALA A 71 5.39 -12.98 6.80
C ALA A 71 4.97 -11.52 6.45
N VAL A 72 3.72 -11.12 6.71
CA VAL A 72 3.26 -9.75 6.47
C VAL A 72 3.30 -8.97 7.79
N GLU A 73 4.43 -8.34 8.05
CA GLU A 73 4.65 -7.50 9.21
C GLU A 73 4.06 -6.09 8.97
N HIS A 74 3.73 -5.37 10.04
CA HIS A 74 3.02 -4.08 9.95
C HIS A 74 3.86 -2.96 9.31
N ASP A 75 5.18 -3.06 9.35
CA ASP A 75 6.14 -2.11 8.78
C ASP A 75 6.44 -2.36 7.30
N ARG A 76 6.00 -3.49 6.74
CA ARG A 76 6.26 -3.88 5.33
C ARG A 76 5.26 -3.27 4.37
N ILE A 77 5.28 -1.94 4.25
CA ILE A 77 4.35 -1.20 3.37
C ILE A 77 4.85 -1.08 1.91
N VAL A 78 6.18 -1.04 1.71
CA VAL A 78 6.79 -0.82 0.38
C VAL A 78 6.43 -1.91 -0.64
N PRO A 79 6.42 -3.21 -0.31
CA PRO A 79 6.00 -4.25 -1.25
C PRO A 79 4.57 -4.07 -1.80
N GLU A 80 3.62 -3.63 -0.96
CA GLU A 80 2.26 -3.32 -1.39
C GLU A 80 2.24 -2.16 -2.38
N LEU A 81 2.83 -1.01 -1.99
CA LEU A 81 2.86 0.19 -2.81
C LEU A 81 3.56 -0.06 -4.15
N GLY A 82 4.70 -0.75 -4.12
CA GLY A 82 5.44 -1.10 -5.34
C GLY A 82 4.60 -1.96 -6.28
N PHE A 83 3.90 -2.95 -5.75
CA PHE A 83 3.07 -3.83 -6.58
C PHE A 83 1.81 -3.13 -7.11
N MET A 84 1.22 -2.18 -6.36
CA MET A 84 0.12 -1.34 -6.85
C MET A 84 0.51 -0.56 -8.11
N VAL A 85 1.74 -0.05 -8.14
CA VAL A 85 2.29 0.65 -9.33
C VAL A 85 2.64 -0.35 -10.43
N GLU A 86 3.30 -1.45 -10.10
CA GLU A 86 3.76 -2.49 -11.03
C GLU A 86 2.61 -3.11 -11.83
N VAL A 87 1.46 -3.38 -11.19
CA VAL A 87 0.27 -3.91 -11.87
C VAL A 87 -0.59 -2.83 -12.53
N GLY A 88 -0.31 -1.55 -12.27
CA GLY A 88 -0.97 -0.42 -12.90
C GLY A 88 -2.33 -0.04 -12.31
N VAL A 89 -2.60 -0.40 -11.04
CA VAL A 89 -3.77 0.11 -10.30
C VAL A 89 -3.51 1.51 -9.76
N CYS A 90 -2.24 1.86 -9.53
CA CYS A 90 -1.76 3.23 -9.36
C CYS A 90 -0.86 3.56 -10.54
N PRO A 91 -1.04 4.71 -11.21
CA PRO A 91 -0.24 5.06 -12.40
C PRO A 91 1.22 5.39 -12.06
N ASP A 92 1.49 5.82 -10.84
CA ASP A 92 2.81 6.22 -10.36
C ASP A 92 2.93 6.12 -8.82
N ASN A 93 4.13 6.36 -8.31
CA ASN A 93 4.43 6.31 -6.88
C ASN A 93 3.62 7.36 -6.09
N MET A 94 3.41 8.56 -6.64
CA MET A 94 2.64 9.61 -5.99
C MET A 94 1.18 9.18 -5.80
N ASP A 95 0.60 8.48 -6.77
CA ASP A 95 -0.76 7.97 -6.66
C ASP A 95 -0.87 6.83 -5.62
N ALA A 96 0.14 5.96 -5.54
CA ALA A 96 0.26 4.96 -4.48
C ALA A 96 0.39 5.60 -3.08
N LEU A 97 1.19 6.66 -2.95
CA LEU A 97 1.31 7.44 -1.71
C LEU A 97 -0.04 8.08 -1.30
N ARG A 98 -0.80 8.60 -2.28
CA ARG A 98 -2.15 9.12 -2.01
C ARG A 98 -3.12 8.02 -1.58
N ALA A 99 -2.97 6.80 -2.10
CA ALA A 99 -3.77 5.65 -1.67
C ALA A 99 -3.48 5.27 -0.21
N LEU A 100 -2.22 5.36 0.20
CA LEU A 100 -1.76 5.11 1.58
C LEU A 100 -2.20 6.21 2.56
N THR A 101 -2.27 7.46 2.13
CA THR A 101 -2.47 8.62 3.01
C THR A 101 -3.87 9.24 2.85
N ALA A 102 -4.05 10.10 1.87
CA ALA A 102 -5.28 10.89 1.69
C ALA A 102 -6.52 10.02 1.47
N ARG A 103 -6.44 9.00 0.60
CA ARG A 103 -7.60 8.13 0.33
C ARG A 103 -7.91 7.24 1.52
N ALA A 104 -6.89 6.74 2.24
CA ALA A 104 -7.08 5.96 3.45
C ALA A 104 -7.73 6.80 4.55
N ALA A 105 -7.32 8.05 4.73
CA ALA A 105 -7.93 8.97 5.69
C ALA A 105 -9.41 9.22 5.37
N VAL A 106 -9.74 9.47 4.09
CA VAL A 106 -11.14 9.65 3.65
C VAL A 106 -11.98 8.39 3.89
N LEU A 107 -11.45 7.21 3.57
CA LEU A 107 -12.16 5.94 3.77
C LEU A 107 -12.50 5.70 5.25
N ASN A 108 -11.60 6.10 6.14
CA ASN A 108 -11.78 5.93 7.59
C ASN A 108 -12.53 7.11 8.26
N GLY A 109 -13.03 8.08 7.50
CA GLY A 109 -13.79 9.22 8.01
C GLY A 109 -12.93 10.31 8.66
N PHE A 110 -11.62 10.35 8.37
CA PHE A 110 -10.66 11.32 8.93
C PHE A 110 -10.11 12.29 7.88
N GLY A 111 -10.66 12.31 6.66
CA GLY A 111 -10.11 13.10 5.56
C GLY A 111 -10.11 14.61 5.77
N ASP A 112 -10.96 15.13 6.66
CA ASP A 112 -10.99 16.51 7.11
C ASP A 112 -9.85 16.86 8.10
N ARG A 113 -9.27 15.85 8.74
CA ARG A 113 -8.28 16.00 9.83
C ARG A 113 -6.90 15.44 9.50
N LEU A 114 -6.81 14.44 8.63
CA LEU A 114 -5.61 13.64 8.36
C LEU A 114 -5.42 13.39 6.85
N GLY A 115 -4.27 12.80 6.50
CA GLY A 115 -3.98 12.24 5.19
C GLY A 115 -3.34 13.21 4.19
N THR A 116 -3.32 14.51 4.49
CA THR A 116 -2.63 15.55 3.69
C THR A 116 -1.94 16.54 4.59
N LEU A 117 -0.90 17.19 4.08
CA LEU A 117 -0.20 18.28 4.77
C LEU A 117 -0.86 19.63 4.39
N GLU A 118 -1.88 20.01 5.15
CA GLU A 118 -2.66 21.23 4.94
C GLU A 118 -2.84 21.96 6.26
N ALA A 119 -2.89 23.30 6.18
CA ALA A 119 -3.16 24.13 7.36
C ALA A 119 -4.53 23.78 7.98
N GLY A 120 -4.54 23.58 9.30
CA GLY A 120 -5.75 23.21 10.04
C GLY A 120 -5.95 21.71 10.26
N LYS A 121 -5.15 20.85 9.59
CA LYS A 121 -5.13 19.40 9.86
C LYS A 121 -4.15 19.04 10.98
N LEU A 122 -4.30 17.87 11.53
CA LEU A 122 -3.36 17.29 12.50
C LEU A 122 -2.01 17.07 11.81
N ALA A 123 -0.94 17.42 12.51
CA ALA A 123 0.41 17.21 12.01
C ALA A 123 0.91 15.79 12.29
N ASP A 124 0.22 14.80 11.71
CA ASP A 124 0.64 13.41 11.67
C ASP A 124 1.47 13.21 10.40
N MET A 125 2.79 13.12 10.55
CA MET A 125 3.71 13.06 9.43
C MET A 125 4.97 12.28 9.75
N ILE A 126 5.62 11.78 8.72
CA ILE A 126 6.97 11.23 8.80
C ILE A 126 7.92 12.07 7.94
N VAL A 127 9.17 12.16 8.35
CA VAL A 127 10.28 12.67 7.54
C VAL A 127 11.12 11.46 7.15
N VAL A 128 11.42 11.32 5.87
CA VAL A 128 12.19 10.21 5.32
C VAL A 128 13.43 10.70 4.60
N ASP A 129 14.51 9.92 4.62
CA ASP A 129 15.68 10.18 3.79
C ASP A 129 15.43 9.69 2.36
N GLY A 130 15.20 10.62 1.46
CA GLY A 130 14.96 10.37 0.04
C GLY A 130 13.68 11.01 -0.50
N LYS A 131 13.27 10.54 -1.67
CA LYS A 131 12.11 11.05 -2.41
C LYS A 131 11.15 9.90 -2.73
N PRO A 132 10.16 9.62 -1.89
CA PRO A 132 9.28 8.46 -2.06
C PRO A 132 8.39 8.53 -3.31
N ASP A 133 8.19 9.71 -3.88
CA ASP A 133 7.56 9.92 -5.19
C ASP A 133 8.40 9.40 -6.36
N HIS A 134 9.73 9.32 -6.19
CA HIS A 134 10.67 8.74 -7.16
C HIS A 134 11.04 7.29 -6.82
N ASP A 135 11.25 7.00 -5.53
CA ASP A 135 11.67 5.69 -5.03
C ASP A 135 10.96 5.37 -3.71
N LEU A 136 10.00 4.47 -3.76
CA LEU A 136 9.21 4.06 -2.59
C LEU A 136 10.06 3.47 -1.46
N SER A 137 11.26 2.97 -1.74
CA SER A 137 12.17 2.45 -0.69
C SER A 137 12.62 3.54 0.31
N ALA A 138 12.49 4.82 -0.03
CA ALA A 138 12.71 5.92 0.90
C ALA A 138 11.80 5.85 2.13
N LEU A 139 10.61 5.22 2.03
CA LEU A 139 9.71 5.01 3.16
C LEU A 139 10.27 4.06 4.24
N GLU A 140 11.30 3.29 3.93
CA GLU A 140 12.02 2.44 4.90
C GLU A 140 13.08 3.22 5.70
N LYS A 141 13.33 4.49 5.31
CA LYS A 141 14.35 5.36 5.92
C LYS A 141 13.69 6.52 6.68
N VAL A 142 12.90 6.19 7.69
CA VAL A 142 12.22 7.20 8.51
C VAL A 142 13.22 7.84 9.46
N GLU A 143 13.37 9.16 9.37
CA GLU A 143 14.22 9.96 10.26
C GLU A 143 13.45 10.57 11.43
N MET A 144 12.19 10.95 11.20
CA MET A 144 11.34 11.54 12.25
C MET A 144 9.89 11.13 12.04
N THR A 145 9.19 10.95 13.16
CA THR A 145 7.76 10.70 13.21
C THR A 145 7.10 11.73 14.11
N PHE A 146 6.02 12.32 13.63
CA PHE A 146 5.20 13.26 14.38
C PHE A 146 3.76 12.75 14.47
N ILE A 147 3.17 12.88 15.65
CA ILE A 147 1.75 12.62 15.93
C ILE A 147 1.20 13.85 16.64
N ASP A 148 0.16 14.45 16.08
CA ASP A 148 -0.44 15.70 16.56
C ASP A 148 0.62 16.81 16.80
N GLY A 149 1.57 16.91 15.87
CA GLY A 149 2.68 17.85 15.92
C GLY A 149 3.77 17.56 16.95
N LYS A 150 3.66 16.48 17.71
CA LYS A 150 4.67 16.06 18.69
C LYS A 150 5.61 15.06 18.07
N ARG A 151 6.91 15.31 18.18
CA ARG A 151 7.94 14.37 17.71
C ARG A 151 7.92 13.13 18.61
N MET A 152 7.77 11.96 17.99
CA MET A 152 7.75 10.65 18.65
C MET A 152 9.08 9.90 18.48
N HIS A 153 9.77 10.14 17.40
CA HIS A 153 11.06 9.55 17.03
C HIS A 153 11.94 10.58 16.35
#